data_781cf20edfcfe9d743ac31681cc0223c
#
_entry.id   781cf20edfcfe9d743ac31681cc0223c
#
_cell.length_a   1.000
_cell.length_b   1.000
_cell.length_c   1.000
_cell.angle_alpha   90.00
_cell.angle_beta   90.00
_cell.angle_gamma   90.00
#
_symmetry.space_group_name_H-M   'P 1'
#
loop_
_entity.id
_entity.type
_entity.pdbx_description
1 polymer ?
#
loop_
_entity_poly.entity_id
_entity_poly.type
_entity_poly.pdbx_seq_one_letter_code
_entity_poly.pdbx_strand_id
1 'polypeptide(L)'
;MSELLAINILGIIEGVTEFLPVSSTGHLLIVENLGWVPHQSDLFNVVIQCGAVLAVLAVFASRVKQMILGWRQPDVADYIKKLLLAFFITGIGGLILKRGGFRLPEEASPVAWATLIGGILILVIEFLLRGKKLK
;
A
#
# COMPACT_ATOMS: atom_id res chain seq x y z
N MET A 1 17.25 21.85 3.95
CA MET A 1 16.15 21.76 2.98
C MET A 1 14.93 22.48 3.55
N SER A 2 14.17 23.23 2.74
CA SER A 2 12.96 23.89 3.26
C SER A 2 11.91 22.83 3.60
N GLU A 3 11.10 23.09 4.62
CA GLU A 3 10.03 22.17 5.06
C GLU A 3 9.03 21.86 3.92
N LEU A 4 8.66 22.90 3.16
CA LEU A 4 7.80 22.74 1.98
C LEU A 4 8.40 21.79 0.93
N LEU A 5 9.71 21.81 0.72
CA LEU A 5 10.35 20.90 -0.23
C LEU A 5 10.31 19.46 0.30
N ALA A 6 10.54 19.25 1.59
CA ALA A 6 10.43 17.94 2.21
C ALA A 6 9.02 17.35 2.08
N ILE A 7 8.00 18.15 2.39
CA ILE A 7 6.58 17.77 2.27
C ILE A 7 6.23 17.38 0.83
N ASN A 8 6.69 18.16 -0.16
CA ASN A 8 6.45 17.85 -1.57
C ASN A 8 7.13 16.54 -2.00
N ILE A 9 8.38 16.32 -1.59
CA ILE A 9 9.10 15.08 -1.91
C ILE A 9 8.38 13.88 -1.31
N LEU A 10 8.00 13.93 -0.03
CA LEU A 10 7.28 12.84 0.63
C LEU A 10 5.92 12.59 -0.01
N GLY A 11 5.19 13.65 -0.36
CA GLY A 11 3.90 13.53 -1.07
C GLY A 11 4.02 12.89 -2.45
N ILE A 12 5.09 13.19 -3.20
CA ILE A 12 5.35 12.55 -4.50
C ILE A 12 5.70 11.06 -4.29
N ILE A 13 6.57 10.75 -3.34
CA ILE A 13 6.93 9.36 -3.03
C ILE A 13 5.69 8.57 -2.64
N GLU A 14 4.88 9.07 -1.71
CA GLU A 14 3.63 8.45 -1.29
C GLU A 14 2.70 8.23 -2.49
N GLY A 15 2.42 9.28 -3.27
CA GLY A 15 1.52 9.21 -4.42
C GLY A 15 1.96 8.23 -5.50
N VAL A 16 3.27 8.08 -5.75
CA VAL A 16 3.79 7.11 -6.73
C VAL A 16 3.79 5.69 -6.17
N THR A 17 4.24 5.51 -4.93
CA THR A 17 4.39 4.18 -4.33
C THR A 17 3.08 3.58 -3.87
N GLU A 18 2.02 4.37 -3.66
CA GLU A 18 0.68 3.89 -3.35
C GLU A 18 0.04 3.13 -4.53
N PHE A 19 0.37 3.50 -5.77
CA PHE A 19 -0.11 2.77 -6.96
C PHE A 19 0.68 1.49 -7.24
N LEU A 20 1.80 1.29 -6.58
CA LEU A 20 2.66 0.13 -6.74
C LEU A 20 2.57 -0.75 -5.48
N PRO A 21 2.55 -2.09 -5.60
CA PRO A 21 2.49 -2.98 -4.44
C PRO A 21 3.86 -3.10 -3.74
N VAL A 22 4.45 -1.95 -3.37
CA VAL A 22 5.83 -1.86 -2.85
C VAL A 22 5.95 -1.24 -1.46
N SER A 23 4.83 -1.03 -0.76
CA SER A 23 4.76 -0.38 0.55
C SER A 23 5.20 1.11 0.54
N SER A 24 4.25 2.01 0.40
CA SER A 24 4.48 3.47 0.44
C SER A 24 5.11 3.91 1.77
N THR A 25 4.56 3.45 2.90
CA THR A 25 5.08 3.72 4.25
C THR A 25 6.54 3.25 4.40
N GLY A 26 6.90 2.12 3.81
CA GLY A 26 8.28 1.63 3.82
C GLY A 26 9.23 2.57 3.10
N HIS A 27 8.81 3.15 1.98
CA HIS A 27 9.62 4.11 1.22
C HIS A 27 9.79 5.43 1.98
N LEU A 28 8.72 5.95 2.62
CA LEU A 28 8.81 7.14 3.47
C LEU A 28 9.82 6.92 4.59
N LEU A 29 9.72 5.80 5.31
CA LEU A 29 10.62 5.46 6.39
C LEU A 29 12.08 5.38 5.94
N ILE A 30 12.35 4.77 4.77
CA ILE A 30 13.69 4.67 4.21
C ILE A 30 14.25 6.07 3.90
N VAL A 31 13.48 6.94 3.26
CA VAL A 31 13.92 8.28 2.83
C VAL A 31 14.19 9.17 4.05
N GLU A 32 13.38 9.08 5.09
CA GLU A 32 13.58 9.77 6.36
C GLU A 32 14.83 9.25 7.09
N ASN A 33 15.04 7.93 7.16
CA ASN A 33 16.22 7.35 7.82
C ASN A 33 17.53 7.61 7.07
N LEU A 34 17.49 7.80 5.75
CA LEU A 34 18.64 8.24 4.96
C LEU A 34 18.99 9.72 5.21
N GLY A 35 18.17 10.45 5.95
CA GLY A 35 18.37 11.87 6.24
C GLY A 35 18.13 12.78 5.04
N TRP A 36 17.47 12.29 3.99
CA TRP A 36 17.14 13.09 2.81
C TRP A 36 16.05 14.10 3.12
N VAL A 37 15.15 13.75 4.01
CA VAL A 37 14.10 14.63 4.53
C VAL A 37 14.04 14.52 6.06
N PRO A 38 13.58 15.58 6.76
CA PRO A 38 13.36 15.53 8.20
C PRO A 38 12.27 14.50 8.52
N HIS A 39 12.43 13.81 9.65
CA HIS A 39 11.42 12.89 10.15
C HIS A 39 10.09 13.63 10.40
N GLN A 40 9.01 13.06 9.91
CA GLN A 40 7.68 13.63 10.02
C GLN A 40 6.88 12.93 11.13
N SER A 41 5.82 13.61 11.60
CA SER A 41 4.94 13.00 12.60
C SER A 41 4.08 11.91 11.99
N ASP A 42 3.66 10.93 12.82
CA ASP A 42 2.71 9.89 12.40
C ASP A 42 1.42 10.48 11.82
N LEU A 43 0.97 11.61 12.39
CA LEU A 43 -0.21 12.32 11.88
C LEU A 43 0.01 12.81 10.44
N PHE A 44 1.19 13.34 10.11
CA PHE A 44 1.52 13.76 8.76
C PHE A 44 1.45 12.58 7.79
N ASN A 45 2.07 11.45 8.16
CA ASN A 45 2.06 10.24 7.34
C ASN A 45 0.63 9.74 7.08
N VAL A 46 -0.24 9.75 8.09
CA VAL A 46 -1.65 9.40 7.92
C VAL A 46 -2.39 10.37 6.98
N VAL A 47 -2.12 11.66 7.07
CA VAL A 47 -2.77 12.67 6.23
C VAL A 47 -2.38 12.53 4.77
N ILE A 48 -1.09 12.34 4.46
CA ILE A 48 -0.67 12.15 3.06
C ILE A 48 -1.20 10.82 2.48
N GLN A 49 -1.26 9.77 3.29
CA GLN A 49 -1.90 8.50 2.90
C GLN A 49 -3.39 8.70 2.56
N CYS A 50 -4.13 9.46 3.36
CA CYS A 50 -5.52 9.78 3.03
C CYS A 50 -5.61 10.51 1.67
N GLY A 51 -4.69 11.44 1.39
CA GLY A 51 -4.61 12.13 0.10
C GLY A 51 -4.35 11.16 -1.07
N ALA A 52 -3.41 10.23 -0.91
CA ALA A 52 -3.10 9.21 -1.91
C ALA A 52 -4.31 8.29 -2.17
N VAL A 53 -4.99 7.82 -1.11
CA VAL A 53 -6.22 7.00 -1.23
C VAL A 53 -7.33 7.76 -1.98
N LEU A 54 -7.52 9.05 -1.69
CA LEU A 54 -8.49 9.87 -2.43
C LEU A 54 -8.13 9.99 -3.92
N ALA A 55 -6.85 10.13 -4.24
CA ALA A 55 -6.38 10.13 -5.63
C ALA A 55 -6.65 8.78 -6.32
N VAL A 56 -6.40 7.66 -5.65
CA VAL A 56 -6.74 6.32 -6.15
C VAL A 56 -8.24 6.20 -6.42
N LEU A 57 -9.08 6.64 -5.49
CA LEU A 57 -10.54 6.63 -5.67
C LEU A 57 -10.98 7.48 -6.86
N ALA A 58 -10.35 8.63 -7.10
CA ALA A 58 -10.63 9.48 -8.25
C ALA A 58 -10.24 8.81 -9.58
N VAL A 59 -9.05 8.21 -9.64
CA VAL A 59 -8.55 7.48 -10.83
C VAL A 59 -9.44 6.28 -11.16
N PHE A 60 -9.85 5.52 -10.15
CA PHE A 60 -10.67 4.32 -10.30
C PHE A 60 -12.17 4.57 -10.09
N ALA A 61 -12.63 5.84 -10.15
CA ALA A 61 -14.01 6.23 -9.87
C ALA A 61 -15.05 5.44 -10.69
N SER A 62 -14.76 5.16 -11.97
CA SER A 62 -15.65 4.35 -12.82
C SER A 62 -15.80 2.91 -12.30
N ARG A 63 -14.71 2.31 -11.82
CA ARG A 63 -14.71 0.95 -11.25
C ARG A 63 -15.45 0.92 -9.91
N VAL A 64 -15.20 1.91 -9.05
CA VAL A 64 -15.92 2.07 -7.78
C VAL A 64 -17.41 2.23 -8.02
N LYS A 65 -17.80 3.09 -8.99
CA LYS A 65 -19.20 3.27 -9.38
C LYS A 65 -19.84 1.97 -9.89
N GLN A 66 -19.15 1.21 -10.73
CA GLN A 66 -19.61 -0.10 -11.20
C GLN A 66 -19.86 -1.07 -10.03
N MET A 67 -18.97 -1.10 -9.05
CA MET A 67 -19.12 -1.95 -7.87
C MET A 67 -20.33 -1.53 -7.02
N ILE A 68 -20.51 -0.22 -6.80
CA ILE A 68 -21.62 0.31 -6.00
C ILE A 68 -22.97 0.10 -6.70
N LEU A 69 -23.05 0.36 -8.00
CA LEU A 69 -24.32 0.23 -8.74
C LEU A 69 -24.62 -1.22 -9.17
N GLY A 70 -23.58 -2.01 -9.41
CA GLY A 70 -23.68 -3.39 -9.88
C GLY A 70 -23.60 -4.45 -8.80
N TRP A 71 -23.68 -4.12 -7.52
CA TRP A 71 -23.44 -5.03 -6.41
C TRP A 71 -24.34 -6.29 -6.40
N ARG A 72 -25.50 -6.24 -7.09
CA ARG A 72 -26.44 -7.36 -7.26
C ARG A 72 -26.10 -8.25 -8.45
N GLN A 73 -25.23 -7.81 -9.35
CA GLN A 73 -24.79 -8.64 -10.49
C GLN A 73 -23.87 -9.75 -9.97
N PRO A 74 -24.05 -11.02 -10.43
CA PRO A 74 -23.32 -12.16 -9.89
C PRO A 74 -21.79 -11.96 -9.91
N ASP A 75 -21.25 -11.47 -11.02
CA ASP A 75 -19.80 -11.27 -11.20
C ASP A 75 -19.24 -10.18 -10.27
N VAL A 76 -19.99 -9.08 -10.11
CA VAL A 76 -19.62 -7.97 -9.22
C VAL A 76 -19.74 -8.40 -7.77
N ALA A 77 -20.81 -9.13 -7.42
CA ALA A 77 -21.01 -9.65 -6.08
C ALA A 77 -19.91 -10.65 -5.68
N ASP A 78 -19.48 -11.52 -6.59
CA ASP A 78 -18.37 -12.46 -6.35
C ASP A 78 -17.04 -11.71 -6.15
N TYR A 79 -16.78 -10.69 -6.95
CA TYR A 79 -15.61 -9.83 -6.77
C TYR A 79 -15.62 -9.11 -5.42
N ILE A 80 -16.74 -8.51 -5.02
CA ILE A 80 -16.90 -7.84 -3.73
C ILE A 80 -16.69 -8.82 -2.57
N LYS A 81 -17.25 -10.04 -2.64
CA LYS A 81 -17.05 -11.08 -1.62
C LYS A 81 -15.57 -11.44 -1.46
N LYS A 82 -14.84 -11.63 -2.56
CA LYS A 82 -13.40 -11.90 -2.53
C LYS A 82 -12.61 -10.76 -1.91
N LEU A 83 -12.97 -9.52 -2.23
CA LEU A 83 -12.33 -8.33 -1.67
C LEU A 83 -12.58 -8.23 -0.15
N LEU A 84 -13.82 -8.41 0.28
CA LEU A 84 -14.18 -8.42 1.71
C LEU A 84 -13.49 -9.56 2.46
N LEU A 85 -13.45 -10.76 1.87
CA LEU A 85 -12.74 -11.90 2.46
C LEU A 85 -11.25 -11.58 2.67
N ALA A 86 -10.59 -11.04 1.65
CA ALA A 86 -9.19 -10.62 1.76
C ALA A 86 -9.00 -9.56 2.86
N PHE A 87 -9.88 -8.56 2.90
CA PHE A 87 -9.86 -7.52 3.93
C PHE A 87 -9.98 -8.09 5.35
N PHE A 88 -10.94 -8.99 5.58
CA PHE A 88 -11.14 -9.60 6.90
C PHE A 88 -9.97 -10.52 7.29
N ILE A 89 -9.45 -11.33 6.37
CA ILE A 89 -8.29 -12.18 6.63
C ILE A 89 -7.09 -11.34 7.04
N THR A 90 -6.80 -10.27 6.29
CA THR A 90 -5.67 -9.36 6.57
C THR A 90 -5.89 -8.61 7.88
N GLY A 91 -7.10 -8.08 8.11
CA GLY A 91 -7.42 -7.33 9.33
C GLY A 91 -7.36 -8.18 10.60
N ILE A 92 -7.94 -9.38 10.56
CA ILE A 92 -7.91 -10.33 11.68
C ILE A 92 -6.48 -10.82 11.92
N GLY A 93 -5.75 -11.17 10.85
CA GLY A 93 -4.34 -11.58 10.94
C GLY A 93 -3.47 -10.49 11.57
N GLY A 94 -3.60 -9.25 11.12
CA GLY A 94 -2.90 -8.11 11.71
C GLY A 94 -3.24 -7.87 13.17
N LEU A 95 -4.52 -8.02 13.55
CA LEU A 95 -4.97 -7.86 14.93
C LEU A 95 -4.41 -8.97 15.84
N ILE A 96 -4.37 -10.21 15.37
CA ILE A 96 -3.79 -11.35 16.10
C ILE A 96 -2.30 -11.11 16.33
N LEU A 97 -1.56 -10.71 15.28
CA LEU A 97 -0.13 -10.42 15.39
C LEU A 97 0.13 -9.28 16.39
N LYS A 98 -0.66 -8.19 16.32
CA LYS A 98 -0.55 -7.08 17.26
C LYS A 98 -0.80 -7.51 18.71
N ARG A 99 -1.84 -8.34 18.95
CA ARG A 99 -2.14 -8.88 20.29
C ARG A 99 -1.09 -9.89 20.76
N GLY A 100 -0.44 -10.59 19.86
CA GLY A 100 0.69 -11.47 20.15
C GLY A 100 1.99 -10.76 20.52
N GLY A 101 1.97 -9.42 20.62
CA GLY A 101 3.15 -8.61 20.97
C GLY A 101 4.11 -8.35 19.82
N PHE A 102 3.73 -8.71 18.59
CA PHE A 102 4.51 -8.40 17.39
C PHE A 102 4.45 -6.88 17.14
N ARG A 103 5.60 -6.23 17.25
CA ARG A 103 5.77 -4.81 16.91
C ARG A 103 6.37 -4.71 15.52
N LEU A 104 5.79 -3.84 14.71
CA LEU A 104 6.39 -3.51 13.42
C LEU A 104 7.73 -2.81 13.66
N PRO A 105 8.78 -3.17 12.93
CA PRO A 105 10.07 -2.50 13.06
C PRO A 105 9.94 -1.03 12.62
N GLU A 106 10.44 -0.14 13.44
CA GLU A 106 10.55 1.29 13.15
C GLU A 106 11.89 1.62 12.46
N GLU A 107 12.78 0.63 12.38
CA GLU A 107 14.07 0.75 11.71
C GLU A 107 13.93 0.53 10.19
N ALA A 108 14.67 1.32 9.41
CA ALA A 108 14.65 1.22 7.96
C ALA A 108 15.22 -0.10 7.43
N SER A 109 16.18 -0.71 8.12
CA SER A 109 16.88 -1.90 7.64
C SER A 109 15.96 -3.12 7.46
N PRO A 110 15.17 -3.56 8.45
CA PRO A 110 14.23 -4.68 8.26
C PRO A 110 13.18 -4.39 7.20
N VAL A 111 12.70 -3.13 7.14
CA VAL A 111 11.70 -2.70 6.16
C VAL A 111 12.28 -2.75 4.75
N ALA A 112 13.50 -2.25 4.54
CA ALA A 112 14.19 -2.28 3.25
C ALA A 112 14.39 -3.73 2.76
N TRP A 113 14.83 -4.64 3.64
CA TRP A 113 14.97 -6.06 3.30
C TRP A 113 13.63 -6.71 2.95
N ALA A 114 12.58 -6.46 3.72
CA ALA A 114 11.25 -6.98 3.44
C ALA A 114 10.72 -6.48 2.09
N THR A 115 10.91 -5.20 1.77
CA THR A 115 10.51 -4.61 0.48
C THR A 115 11.30 -5.19 -0.68
N LEU A 116 12.61 -5.37 -0.52
CA LEU A 116 13.46 -5.98 -1.54
C LEU A 116 13.06 -7.44 -1.83
N ILE A 117 12.90 -8.24 -0.77
CA ILE A 117 12.48 -9.65 -0.90
C ILE A 117 11.09 -9.73 -1.54
N GLY A 118 10.14 -8.90 -1.09
CA GLY A 118 8.80 -8.83 -1.66
C GLY A 118 8.81 -8.47 -3.14
N GLY A 119 9.61 -7.48 -3.54
CA GLY A 119 9.79 -7.10 -4.93
C GLY A 119 10.37 -8.23 -5.79
N ILE A 120 11.40 -8.92 -5.31
CA ILE A 120 11.98 -10.08 -5.99
C ILE A 120 10.93 -11.19 -6.16
N LEU A 121 10.16 -11.51 -5.11
CA LEU A 121 9.11 -12.52 -5.18
C LEU A 121 8.04 -12.18 -6.22
N ILE A 122 7.61 -10.92 -6.28
CA ILE A 122 6.65 -10.45 -7.30
C ILE A 122 7.21 -10.67 -8.71
N LEU A 123 8.45 -10.28 -8.95
CA LEU A 123 9.11 -10.46 -10.25
C LEU A 123 9.25 -11.95 -10.63
N VAL A 124 9.62 -12.80 -9.67
CA VAL A 124 9.72 -14.25 -9.89
C VAL A 124 8.35 -14.86 -10.23
N ILE A 125 7.31 -14.49 -9.47
CA ILE A 125 5.95 -14.97 -9.72
C ILE A 125 5.46 -14.50 -11.10
N GLU A 126 5.67 -13.24 -11.45
CA GLU A 126 5.30 -12.71 -12.75
C GLU A 126 6.04 -13.44 -13.88
N PHE A 127 7.35 -13.67 -13.72
CA PHE A 127 8.14 -14.42 -14.70
C PHE A 127 7.64 -15.86 -14.88
N LEU A 128 7.33 -16.56 -13.79
CA LEU A 128 6.79 -17.93 -13.84
C LEU A 128 5.38 -18.00 -14.44
N LEU A 129 4.58 -16.94 -14.26
CA LEU A 129 3.21 -16.87 -14.79
C LEU A 129 3.17 -16.27 -16.22
N ARG A 130 4.27 -15.67 -16.66
CA ARG A 130 4.42 -15.09 -17.99
C ARG A 130 4.27 -16.19 -19.06
N GLY A 131 3.12 -16.24 -19.69
CA GLY A 131 2.77 -17.28 -20.67
C GLY A 131 1.64 -18.23 -20.23
N LYS A 132 1.26 -18.25 -18.97
CA LYS A 132 0.02 -18.87 -18.51
C LYS A 132 -1.08 -17.82 -18.55
N LYS A 133 -1.92 -17.82 -19.60
CA LYS A 133 -3.17 -17.08 -19.59
C LYS A 133 -4.00 -17.61 -18.43
N LEU A 134 -3.98 -16.89 -17.32
CA LEU A 134 -4.96 -17.11 -16.25
C LEU A 134 -6.33 -16.79 -16.84
N LYS A 135 -7.13 -17.84 -17.10
CA LYS A 135 -8.53 -17.72 -17.50
C LYS A 135 -9.34 -17.24 -16.32
#